data_d0cac06a831e1e28527d16ecfc5b2e7e
#
_entry.id   d0cac06a831e1e28527d16ecfc5b2e7e
#
_cell.length_a   1.000
_cell.length_b   1.000
_cell.length_c   1.000
_cell.angle_alpha   90.00
_cell.angle_beta   90.00
_cell.angle_gamma   90.00
#
_symmetry.space_group_name_H-M   'P 1'
#
loop_
_entity.id
_entity.type
_entity.pdbx_description
1 polymer ?
#
loop_
_entity_poly.entity_id
_entity_poly.type
_entity_poly.pdbx_seq_one_letter_code
_entity_poly.pdbx_strand_id
1 'polypeptide(L)'
;MLDLKKEIKNKKKQGYYRKRLVTESPQDVYIKLDNKKVINFTSNDYLGLANNKLIKKAFIMGAEKYGVGSGSSPLISGYSIAHKKLEEEISEYLGFESTLVTNSGYLANVGLINAISEKNLVIFQDKLNHNSIIESSRLASNKLVRYKHLSYDDLKSKITTYKLNKKIIFSDSVFSMTGETSDLKKLSAIAKKNDALFFIDDAHGFCVMKKEKSPKLPSSFFYQGLSNNNIDAYMGTFGKAVGTFGSFISGSKDLINLLVQKSKPYIYSTSIPPSIVEATRASLKIIIKNKSLNDRLAENIKFFKDTAKLYNLDINKSMMPIQTITLGSPELVMKIQKLALDKSLFVQAIRYPTVPKNKDLIRINITTKHTKKHIKELLVFLANQLV
;
A
#
# COMPACT_ATOMS: atom_id res chain seq x y z
N MET A 1 -3.90 -22.64 -31.01
CA MET A 1 -4.00 -21.17 -31.14
C MET A 1 -4.68 -20.61 -29.88
N LEU A 2 -4.18 -19.51 -29.31
CA LEU A 2 -4.77 -18.88 -28.11
C LEU A 2 -6.12 -18.26 -28.48
N ASP A 3 -7.22 -18.70 -27.86
CA ASP A 3 -8.57 -18.16 -28.10
C ASP A 3 -8.93 -17.11 -27.02
N LEU A 4 -8.57 -15.86 -27.29
CA LEU A 4 -8.81 -14.71 -26.41
C LEU A 4 -10.30 -14.47 -26.14
N LYS A 5 -11.18 -14.72 -27.15
CA LYS A 5 -12.64 -14.53 -27.00
C LYS A 5 -13.22 -15.53 -26.01
N LYS A 6 -12.79 -16.80 -26.11
CA LYS A 6 -13.20 -17.88 -25.19
C LYS A 6 -12.75 -17.58 -23.77
N GLU A 7 -11.51 -17.12 -23.57
CA GLU A 7 -11.00 -16.75 -22.25
C GLU A 7 -11.82 -15.62 -21.61
N ILE A 8 -12.11 -14.57 -22.37
CA ILE A 8 -12.95 -13.44 -21.88
C ILE A 8 -14.38 -13.92 -21.57
N LYS A 9 -14.97 -14.79 -22.43
CA LYS A 9 -16.30 -15.37 -22.17
C LYS A 9 -16.31 -16.18 -20.87
N ASN A 10 -15.26 -16.97 -20.62
CA ASN A 10 -15.11 -17.75 -19.39
C ASN A 10 -15.02 -16.84 -18.15
N LYS A 11 -14.22 -15.75 -18.20
CA LYS A 11 -14.13 -14.77 -17.10
C LYS A 11 -15.49 -14.14 -16.80
N LYS A 12 -16.28 -13.80 -17.83
CA LYS A 12 -17.65 -13.27 -17.66
C LYS A 12 -18.57 -14.29 -17.01
N LYS A 13 -18.56 -15.57 -17.51
CA LYS A 13 -19.38 -16.66 -16.98
C LYS A 13 -19.08 -16.95 -15.50
N GLN A 14 -17.80 -16.86 -15.09
CA GLN A 14 -17.35 -17.07 -13.73
C GLN A 14 -17.56 -15.86 -12.79
N GLY A 15 -18.09 -14.75 -13.27
CA GLY A 15 -18.24 -13.54 -12.48
C GLY A 15 -16.91 -12.81 -12.18
N TYR A 16 -15.80 -13.16 -12.83
CA TYR A 16 -14.46 -12.61 -12.58
C TYR A 16 -14.04 -11.53 -13.57
N TYR A 17 -14.92 -11.17 -14.50
CA TYR A 17 -14.64 -10.09 -15.44
C TYR A 17 -14.53 -8.74 -14.72
N ARG A 18 -13.44 -8.00 -14.98
CA ARG A 18 -13.20 -6.68 -14.39
C ARG A 18 -13.52 -5.60 -15.43
N LYS A 19 -14.29 -4.59 -15.02
CA LYS A 19 -14.60 -3.40 -15.83
C LYS A 19 -13.88 -2.20 -15.22
N ARG A 20 -13.28 -1.35 -16.06
CA ARG A 20 -12.78 -0.04 -15.64
C ARG A 20 -13.94 0.94 -15.59
N LEU A 21 -14.02 1.72 -14.50
CA LEU A 21 -14.92 2.84 -14.37
C LEU A 21 -14.15 4.13 -14.63
N VAL A 22 -14.74 5.06 -15.35
CA VAL A 22 -14.07 6.31 -15.74
C VAL A 22 -14.32 7.38 -14.68
N THR A 23 -13.24 7.90 -14.10
CA THR A 23 -13.29 9.04 -13.16
C THR A 23 -13.05 10.33 -13.94
N GLU A 24 -14.02 11.26 -13.89
CA GLU A 24 -14.02 12.52 -14.65
C GLU A 24 -13.71 13.75 -13.76
N SER A 25 -13.19 13.53 -12.58
CA SER A 25 -12.85 14.58 -11.61
C SER A 25 -11.54 14.24 -10.90
N PRO A 26 -10.91 15.20 -10.19
CA PRO A 26 -9.82 14.88 -9.26
C PRO A 26 -10.25 13.86 -8.21
N GLN A 27 -9.26 13.11 -7.66
CA GLN A 27 -9.49 12.26 -6.48
C GLN A 27 -9.82 13.13 -5.28
N ASP A 28 -11.01 12.90 -4.70
CA ASP A 28 -11.49 13.55 -3.49
C ASP A 28 -12.58 12.67 -2.86
N VAL A 29 -13.23 13.17 -1.77
CA VAL A 29 -14.39 12.52 -1.15
C VAL A 29 -15.59 12.47 -2.11
N TYR A 30 -15.76 13.47 -2.94
CA TYR A 30 -16.70 13.45 -4.06
C TYR A 30 -15.94 13.31 -5.36
N ILE A 31 -16.30 12.30 -6.15
CA ILE A 31 -15.78 12.11 -7.50
C ILE A 31 -16.95 12.03 -8.50
N LYS A 32 -16.69 12.36 -9.74
CA LYS A 32 -17.57 12.10 -10.86
C LYS A 32 -17.15 10.80 -11.54
N LEU A 33 -18.02 9.81 -11.54
CA LEU A 33 -17.78 8.46 -12.02
C LEU A 33 -18.87 8.08 -13.03
N ASP A 34 -18.47 7.83 -14.29
CA ASP A 34 -19.42 7.57 -15.40
C ASP A 34 -20.60 8.58 -15.39
N ASN A 35 -20.31 9.88 -15.38
CA ASN A 35 -21.26 11.00 -15.33
C ASN A 35 -22.07 11.16 -14.01
N LYS A 36 -21.84 10.33 -12.99
CA LYS A 36 -22.54 10.40 -11.71
C LYS A 36 -21.62 10.91 -10.60
N LYS A 37 -22.07 11.90 -9.81
CA LYS A 37 -21.39 12.36 -8.61
C LYS A 37 -21.63 11.36 -7.48
N VAL A 38 -20.55 10.85 -6.87
CA VAL A 38 -20.62 9.85 -5.80
C VAL A 38 -19.73 10.20 -4.63
N ILE A 39 -20.07 9.71 -3.43
CA ILE A 39 -19.17 9.72 -2.26
C ILE A 39 -18.24 8.53 -2.39
N ASN A 40 -16.93 8.79 -2.40
CA ASN A 40 -15.91 7.82 -2.73
C ASN A 40 -15.33 7.16 -1.47
N PHE A 41 -15.69 5.91 -1.20
CA PHE A 41 -15.12 5.07 -0.14
C PHE A 41 -14.11 4.05 -0.68
N THR A 42 -13.50 4.29 -1.85
CA THR A 42 -12.54 3.33 -2.46
C THR A 42 -11.12 3.86 -2.55
N SER A 43 -10.91 5.18 -2.37
CA SER A 43 -9.61 5.81 -2.52
C SER A 43 -8.62 5.37 -1.44
N ASN A 44 -7.35 5.14 -1.84
CA ASN A 44 -6.24 4.94 -0.91
C ASN A 44 -5.57 6.28 -0.50
N ASP A 45 -6.06 7.41 -0.95
CA ASP A 45 -5.62 8.74 -0.52
C ASP A 45 -6.11 9.03 0.91
N TYR A 46 -5.58 8.29 1.87
CA TYR A 46 -6.07 8.27 3.26
C TYR A 46 -6.04 9.63 3.94
N LEU A 47 -5.04 10.46 3.61
CA LEU A 47 -4.89 11.81 4.17
C LEU A 47 -5.56 12.89 3.31
N GLY A 48 -6.17 12.52 2.16
CA GLY A 48 -6.88 13.44 1.27
C GLY A 48 -5.97 14.48 0.62
N LEU A 49 -4.77 14.09 0.22
CA LEU A 49 -3.72 14.98 -0.28
C LEU A 49 -3.63 15.02 -1.81
N ALA A 50 -4.19 14.06 -2.52
CA ALA A 50 -4.08 13.96 -3.98
C ALA A 50 -4.62 15.19 -4.75
N ASN A 51 -5.58 15.90 -4.17
CA ASN A 51 -6.15 17.13 -4.74
C ASN A 51 -5.74 18.41 -3.97
N ASN A 52 -4.68 18.36 -3.14
CA ASN A 52 -4.24 19.48 -2.32
C ASN A 52 -3.66 20.63 -3.17
N LYS A 53 -4.12 21.87 -2.92
CA LYS A 53 -3.71 23.07 -3.68
C LYS A 53 -2.20 23.34 -3.60
N LEU A 54 -1.57 23.14 -2.44
CA LEU A 54 -0.14 23.40 -2.25
C LEU A 54 0.71 22.35 -2.97
N ILE A 55 0.27 21.10 -3.00
CA ILE A 55 0.95 20.03 -3.73
C ILE A 55 0.84 20.26 -5.23
N LYS A 56 -0.34 20.67 -5.73
CA LYS A 56 -0.51 21.07 -7.14
C LYS A 56 0.40 22.24 -7.51
N LYS A 57 0.52 23.26 -6.65
CA LYS A 57 1.44 24.38 -6.88
C LYS A 57 2.89 23.90 -7.00
N ALA A 58 3.34 23.02 -6.10
CA ALA A 58 4.68 22.45 -6.16
C ALA A 58 4.91 21.62 -7.43
N PHE A 59 3.90 20.87 -7.88
CA PHE A 59 3.93 20.15 -9.16
C PHE A 59 4.13 21.10 -10.35
N ILE A 60 3.34 22.19 -10.44
CA ILE A 60 3.44 23.19 -11.50
C ILE A 60 4.82 23.84 -11.52
N MET A 61 5.30 24.31 -10.37
CA MET A 61 6.65 24.87 -10.25
C MET A 61 7.75 23.87 -10.64
N GLY A 62 7.56 22.60 -10.30
CA GLY A 62 8.46 21.53 -10.71
C GLY A 62 8.43 21.31 -12.22
N ALA A 63 7.26 21.38 -12.86
CA ALA A 63 7.13 21.27 -14.31
C ALA A 63 7.75 22.48 -15.06
N GLU A 64 7.56 23.68 -14.54
CA GLU A 64 8.20 24.89 -15.07
C GLU A 64 9.74 24.80 -15.01
N LYS A 65 10.27 24.23 -13.92
CA LYS A 65 11.72 24.15 -13.71
C LYS A 65 12.40 23.01 -14.44
N TYR A 66 11.76 21.83 -14.51
CA TYR A 66 12.39 20.58 -14.97
C TYR A 66 11.72 19.99 -16.22
N GLY A 67 10.64 20.58 -16.71
CA GLY A 67 9.81 19.99 -17.76
C GLY A 67 8.85 18.92 -17.22
N VAL A 68 8.15 18.25 -18.15
CA VAL A 68 7.07 17.29 -17.80
C VAL A 68 7.55 15.85 -17.66
N GLY A 69 8.76 15.53 -18.10
CA GLY A 69 9.31 14.17 -18.08
C GLY A 69 10.79 14.15 -17.76
N SER A 70 11.31 12.99 -17.36
CA SER A 70 12.72 12.80 -17.00
C SER A 70 13.61 12.53 -18.24
N GLY A 71 13.02 12.17 -19.36
CA GLY A 71 13.71 11.93 -20.64
C GLY A 71 14.62 10.70 -20.67
N SER A 72 14.90 10.04 -19.53
CA SER A 72 15.85 8.93 -19.44
C SER A 72 15.66 8.10 -18.15
N SER A 73 16.38 6.97 -18.08
CA SER A 73 16.52 6.20 -16.84
C SER A 73 17.48 6.90 -15.85
N PRO A 74 17.41 6.54 -14.55
CA PRO A 74 18.21 7.20 -13.51
C PRO A 74 19.70 7.17 -13.75
N LEU A 75 20.22 6.06 -14.28
CA LEU A 75 21.67 5.86 -14.49
C LEU A 75 22.23 6.55 -15.73
N ILE A 76 21.36 7.12 -16.58
CA ILE A 76 21.81 7.87 -17.77
C ILE A 76 21.73 9.37 -17.49
N SER A 77 20.53 9.96 -17.56
CA SER A 77 20.34 11.40 -17.31
C SER A 77 19.02 11.71 -16.59
N GLY A 78 18.25 10.69 -16.19
CA GLY A 78 16.94 10.85 -15.57
C GLY A 78 16.97 11.13 -14.05
N TYR A 79 18.13 11.11 -13.40
CA TYR A 79 18.28 11.38 -11.96
C TYR A 79 18.60 12.86 -11.73
N SER A 80 17.62 13.63 -11.29
CA SER A 80 17.76 15.06 -11.03
C SER A 80 18.03 15.40 -9.57
N ILE A 81 18.38 16.66 -9.31
CA ILE A 81 18.52 17.17 -7.93
C ILE A 81 17.23 17.04 -7.11
N ALA A 82 16.05 17.01 -7.75
CA ALA A 82 14.79 16.77 -7.06
C ALA A 82 14.75 15.35 -6.47
N HIS A 83 15.15 14.33 -7.25
CA HIS A 83 15.24 12.94 -6.79
C HIS A 83 16.20 12.81 -5.62
N LYS A 84 17.43 13.32 -5.78
CA LYS A 84 18.44 13.29 -4.72
C LYS A 84 17.91 13.89 -3.40
N LYS A 85 17.29 15.07 -3.46
CA LYS A 85 16.74 15.72 -2.28
C LYS A 85 15.58 14.94 -1.65
N LEU A 86 14.73 14.28 -2.45
CA LEU A 86 13.65 13.44 -1.91
C LEU A 86 14.22 12.22 -1.17
N GLU A 87 15.24 11.57 -1.74
CA GLU A 87 15.91 10.42 -1.13
C GLU A 87 16.61 10.80 0.19
N GLU A 88 17.31 11.93 0.21
CA GLU A 88 17.96 12.48 1.42
C GLU A 88 16.91 12.83 2.49
N GLU A 89 15.82 13.51 2.13
CA GLU A 89 14.73 13.88 3.04
C GLU A 89 14.07 12.65 3.66
N ILE A 90 13.79 11.58 2.87
CA ILE A 90 13.19 10.35 3.39
C ILE A 90 14.17 9.62 4.32
N SER A 91 15.43 9.51 3.95
CA SER A 91 16.48 8.90 4.79
C SER A 91 16.55 9.60 6.15
N GLU A 92 16.61 10.93 6.16
CA GLU A 92 16.63 11.73 7.39
C GLU A 92 15.35 11.53 8.22
N TYR A 93 14.16 11.53 7.58
CA TYR A 93 12.88 11.47 8.28
C TYR A 93 12.60 10.09 8.91
N LEU A 94 13.10 9.03 8.30
CA LEU A 94 12.94 7.65 8.79
C LEU A 94 14.17 7.11 9.52
N GLY A 95 15.29 7.83 9.47
CA GLY A 95 16.54 7.48 10.16
C GLY A 95 17.36 6.38 9.47
N PHE A 96 17.06 6.02 8.21
CA PHE A 96 17.87 5.08 7.44
C PHE A 96 19.11 5.76 6.85
N GLU A 97 20.14 4.96 6.58
CA GLU A 97 21.38 5.46 5.97
C GLU A 97 21.18 5.98 4.54
N SER A 98 20.33 5.32 3.78
CA SER A 98 20.08 5.66 2.38
C SER A 98 18.69 5.25 1.92
N THR A 99 18.23 5.90 0.84
CA THR A 99 16.93 5.64 0.20
C THR A 99 17.09 5.64 -1.31
N LEU A 100 16.31 4.80 -1.99
CA LEU A 100 16.18 4.75 -3.44
C LEU A 100 14.72 5.00 -3.83
N VAL A 101 14.46 6.02 -4.64
CA VAL A 101 13.12 6.30 -5.18
C VAL A 101 12.87 5.43 -6.41
N THR A 102 11.66 4.86 -6.52
CA THR A 102 11.24 3.95 -7.58
C THR A 102 9.85 4.29 -8.10
N ASN A 103 9.51 3.83 -9.31
CA ASN A 103 8.29 4.20 -10.01
C ASN A 103 6.99 3.68 -9.34
N SER A 104 7.04 2.56 -8.65
CA SER A 104 5.89 2.01 -7.93
C SER A 104 6.31 0.98 -6.88
N GLY A 105 5.49 0.76 -5.84
CA GLY A 105 5.73 -0.27 -4.83
C GLY A 105 5.84 -1.68 -5.42
N TYR A 106 5.09 -1.97 -6.50
CA TYR A 106 5.22 -3.23 -7.22
C TYR A 106 6.64 -3.43 -7.75
N LEU A 107 7.15 -2.43 -8.49
CA LEU A 107 8.50 -2.45 -9.07
C LEU A 107 9.59 -2.36 -8.00
N ALA A 108 9.34 -1.67 -6.89
CA ALA A 108 10.24 -1.65 -5.73
C ALA A 108 10.45 -3.06 -5.17
N ASN A 109 9.37 -3.79 -4.88
CA ASN A 109 9.46 -5.16 -4.36
C ASN A 109 10.11 -6.13 -5.36
N VAL A 110 9.77 -6.03 -6.64
CA VAL A 110 10.40 -6.84 -7.69
C VAL A 110 11.89 -6.52 -7.78
N GLY A 111 12.27 -5.24 -7.80
CA GLY A 111 13.65 -4.79 -7.86
C GLY A 111 14.47 -5.21 -6.64
N LEU A 112 13.89 -5.07 -5.45
CA LEU A 112 14.53 -5.45 -4.18
C LEU A 112 14.88 -6.95 -4.18
N ILE A 113 13.89 -7.82 -4.39
CA ILE A 113 14.10 -9.27 -4.34
C ILE A 113 15.04 -9.73 -5.46
N ASN A 114 14.90 -9.21 -6.68
CA ASN A 114 15.79 -9.59 -7.78
C ASN A 114 17.24 -9.17 -7.53
N ALA A 115 17.49 -8.02 -6.94
CA ALA A 115 18.83 -7.53 -6.68
C ALA A 115 19.60 -8.33 -5.63
N ILE A 116 18.89 -8.80 -4.60
CA ILE A 116 19.48 -9.57 -3.48
C ILE A 116 19.40 -11.08 -3.70
N SER A 117 18.77 -11.51 -4.79
CA SER A 117 18.56 -12.91 -5.09
C SER A 117 19.90 -13.63 -5.31
N GLU A 118 20.08 -14.77 -4.64
CA GLU A 118 21.25 -15.61 -4.74
C GLU A 118 20.92 -17.08 -4.47
N LYS A 119 21.86 -17.97 -4.80
CA LYS A 119 21.74 -19.40 -4.53
C LYS A 119 21.57 -19.65 -3.03
N ASN A 120 20.67 -20.54 -2.66
CA ASN A 120 20.34 -20.90 -1.28
C ASN A 120 19.57 -19.82 -0.47
N LEU A 121 19.07 -18.76 -1.09
CA LEU A 121 18.18 -17.81 -0.41
C LEU A 121 16.76 -18.40 -0.27
N VAL A 122 16.23 -18.33 0.95
CA VAL A 122 14.83 -18.71 1.28
C VAL A 122 14.09 -17.48 1.78
N ILE A 123 12.92 -17.22 1.18
CA ILE A 123 12.08 -16.07 1.51
C ILE A 123 10.82 -16.56 2.22
N PHE A 124 10.61 -16.13 3.45
CA PHE A 124 9.44 -16.44 4.27
C PHE A 124 8.41 -15.32 4.15
N GLN A 125 7.19 -15.68 3.77
CA GLN A 125 6.12 -14.72 3.50
C GLN A 125 4.80 -15.13 4.12
N ASP A 126 4.02 -14.17 4.58
CA ASP A 126 2.62 -14.39 4.93
C ASP A 126 1.80 -14.81 3.70
N LYS A 127 0.84 -15.71 3.89
CA LYS A 127 -0.05 -16.17 2.80
C LYS A 127 -0.87 -15.06 2.15
N LEU A 128 -1.14 -13.96 2.86
CA LEU A 128 -1.92 -12.82 2.37
C LEU A 128 -1.06 -11.62 1.99
N ASN A 129 0.27 -11.74 1.96
CA ASN A 129 1.13 -10.68 1.44
C ASN A 129 0.69 -10.22 0.06
N HIS A 130 0.96 -8.95 -0.24
CA HIS A 130 0.67 -8.35 -1.52
C HIS A 130 1.33 -9.14 -2.67
N ASN A 131 0.63 -9.18 -3.82
CA ASN A 131 1.08 -9.99 -4.95
C ASN A 131 2.47 -9.62 -5.46
N SER A 132 2.90 -8.35 -5.34
CA SER A 132 4.25 -7.92 -5.72
C SER A 132 5.35 -8.66 -4.96
N ILE A 133 5.15 -8.93 -3.65
CA ILE A 133 6.09 -9.68 -2.83
C ILE A 133 6.12 -11.15 -3.24
N ILE A 134 4.96 -11.73 -3.53
CA ILE A 134 4.85 -13.13 -3.96
C ILE A 134 5.49 -13.32 -5.34
N GLU A 135 5.14 -12.49 -6.30
CA GLU A 135 5.64 -12.59 -7.67
C GLU A 135 7.13 -12.26 -7.76
N SER A 136 7.63 -11.28 -6.98
CA SER A 136 9.07 -10.99 -6.96
C SER A 136 9.91 -12.21 -6.58
N SER A 137 9.46 -12.96 -5.56
CA SER A 137 10.14 -14.18 -5.12
C SER A 137 10.10 -15.30 -6.17
N ARG A 138 9.00 -15.42 -6.90
CA ARG A 138 8.84 -16.39 -8.00
C ARG A 138 9.72 -16.03 -9.20
N LEU A 139 9.70 -14.75 -9.61
CA LEU A 139 10.51 -14.26 -10.73
C LEU A 139 12.02 -14.40 -10.48
N ALA A 140 12.43 -14.25 -9.24
CA ALA A 140 13.82 -14.41 -8.83
C ALA A 140 14.24 -15.88 -8.65
N SER A 141 13.31 -16.84 -8.86
CA SER A 141 13.54 -18.30 -8.68
C SER A 141 14.04 -18.69 -7.28
N ASN A 142 13.77 -17.87 -6.27
CA ASN A 142 14.11 -18.18 -4.89
C ASN A 142 13.15 -19.19 -4.28
N LYS A 143 13.62 -19.93 -3.27
CA LYS A 143 12.75 -20.78 -2.45
C LYS A 143 11.76 -19.92 -1.68
N LEU A 144 10.48 -20.00 -2.04
CA LEU A 144 9.40 -19.29 -1.36
C LEU A 144 8.71 -20.21 -0.34
N VAL A 145 8.72 -19.82 0.91
CA VAL A 145 8.02 -20.50 2.01
C VAL A 145 6.93 -19.58 2.55
N ARG A 146 5.67 -19.98 2.34
CA ARG A 146 4.51 -19.21 2.82
C ARG A 146 3.99 -19.77 4.13
N TYR A 147 3.92 -18.94 5.17
CA TYR A 147 3.31 -19.30 6.46
C TYR A 147 1.85 -18.85 6.52
N LYS A 148 1.08 -19.52 7.40
CA LYS A 148 -0.34 -19.19 7.62
C LYS A 148 -0.48 -17.74 8.07
N HIS A 149 -1.52 -17.06 7.56
CA HIS A 149 -1.76 -15.64 7.81
C HIS A 149 -1.69 -15.30 9.31
N LEU A 150 -0.83 -14.33 9.67
CA LEU A 150 -0.54 -13.85 11.02
C LEU A 150 -0.16 -14.95 12.03
N SER A 151 0.21 -16.17 11.57
CA SER A 151 0.63 -17.26 12.43
C SER A 151 2.15 -17.27 12.59
N TYR A 152 2.62 -16.62 13.64
CA TYR A 152 4.06 -16.55 13.95
C TYR A 152 4.63 -17.89 14.43
N ASP A 153 3.81 -18.79 14.96
CA ASP A 153 4.24 -20.14 15.33
C ASP A 153 4.44 -21.02 14.10
N ASP A 154 3.58 -20.91 13.07
CA ASP A 154 3.81 -21.58 11.78
C ASP A 154 5.09 -21.04 11.10
N LEU A 155 5.37 -19.73 11.21
CA LEU A 155 6.62 -19.14 10.74
C LEU A 155 7.84 -19.71 11.50
N LYS A 156 7.80 -19.74 12.85
CA LYS A 156 8.88 -20.30 13.69
C LYS A 156 9.17 -21.75 13.35
N SER A 157 8.13 -22.56 13.21
CA SER A 157 8.28 -23.98 12.82
C SER A 157 8.95 -24.14 11.45
N LYS A 158 8.55 -23.31 10.47
CA LYS A 158 9.09 -23.40 9.11
C LYS A 158 10.51 -22.86 9.00
N ILE A 159 10.85 -21.73 9.62
CA ILE A 159 12.15 -21.10 9.45
C ILE A 159 13.31 -21.95 10.01
N THR A 160 13.04 -22.71 11.08
CA THR A 160 14.03 -23.59 11.70
C THR A 160 14.41 -24.81 10.85
N THR A 161 13.64 -25.15 9.83
CA THR A 161 13.97 -26.25 8.90
C THR A 161 15.06 -25.85 7.89
N TYR A 162 15.37 -24.55 7.76
CA TYR A 162 16.34 -24.01 6.79
C TYR A 162 17.59 -23.46 7.49
N LYS A 163 18.28 -24.30 8.29
CA LYS A 163 19.40 -23.87 9.14
C LYS A 163 20.58 -23.30 8.37
N LEU A 164 20.94 -23.90 7.22
CA LEU A 164 22.11 -23.55 6.40
C LEU A 164 21.81 -22.54 5.29
N ASN A 165 20.55 -22.08 5.18
CA ASN A 165 20.14 -21.15 4.14
C ASN A 165 20.25 -19.70 4.61
N LYS A 166 20.56 -18.78 3.68
CA LYS A 166 20.27 -17.37 3.87
C LYS A 166 18.77 -17.15 3.89
N LYS A 167 18.29 -16.33 4.78
CA LYS A 167 16.85 -16.21 5.06
C LYS A 167 16.40 -14.76 5.03
N ILE A 168 15.21 -14.53 4.48
CA ILE A 168 14.50 -13.25 4.56
C ILE A 168 13.10 -13.51 5.08
N ILE A 169 12.65 -12.73 6.03
CA ILE A 169 11.23 -12.58 6.37
C ILE A 169 10.77 -11.30 5.69
N PHE A 170 9.81 -11.40 4.77
CA PHE A 170 9.24 -10.25 4.08
C PHE A 170 7.73 -10.20 4.31
N SER A 171 7.22 -9.13 4.91
CA SER A 171 5.80 -8.99 5.24
C SER A 171 5.25 -7.61 4.91
N ASP A 172 3.97 -7.59 4.48
CA ASP A 172 3.18 -6.37 4.59
C ASP A 172 3.06 -5.98 6.07
N SER A 173 3.16 -4.69 6.36
CA SER A 173 2.85 -4.13 7.68
C SER A 173 1.35 -4.06 7.91
N VAL A 174 0.62 -3.71 6.85
CA VAL A 174 -0.85 -3.61 6.79
C VAL A 174 -1.34 -4.31 5.53
N PHE A 175 -2.16 -5.35 5.70
CA PHE A 175 -2.67 -6.14 4.59
C PHE A 175 -3.72 -5.38 3.78
N SER A 176 -3.49 -5.23 2.49
CA SER A 176 -4.23 -4.35 1.59
C SER A 176 -5.72 -4.67 1.44
N MET A 177 -6.11 -5.94 1.64
CA MET A 177 -7.50 -6.38 1.45
C MET A 177 -8.30 -6.40 2.74
N THR A 178 -7.68 -6.65 3.89
CA THR A 178 -8.35 -6.82 5.17
C THR A 178 -8.09 -5.70 6.17
N GLY A 179 -7.02 -4.89 5.93
CA GLY A 179 -6.60 -3.86 6.87
C GLY A 179 -5.96 -4.41 8.16
N GLU A 180 -5.78 -5.73 8.27
CA GLU A 180 -5.09 -6.34 9.41
C GLU A 180 -3.63 -5.92 9.43
N THR A 181 -3.02 -5.93 10.63
CA THR A 181 -1.63 -5.49 10.82
C THR A 181 -0.75 -6.64 11.26
N SER A 182 0.44 -6.74 10.69
CA SER A 182 1.49 -7.65 11.18
C SER A 182 2.03 -7.17 12.53
N ASP A 183 2.34 -8.10 13.43
CA ASP A 183 3.13 -7.83 14.63
C ASP A 183 4.62 -7.78 14.24
N LEU A 184 5.08 -6.57 13.90
CA LEU A 184 6.44 -6.33 13.42
C LEU A 184 7.49 -6.64 14.49
N LYS A 185 7.14 -6.48 15.79
CA LYS A 185 8.04 -6.83 16.90
C LYS A 185 8.32 -8.34 16.93
N LYS A 186 7.26 -9.15 16.79
CA LYS A 186 7.43 -10.61 16.73
C LYS A 186 8.19 -11.03 15.49
N LEU A 187 7.90 -10.44 14.33
CA LEU A 187 8.63 -10.75 13.09
C LEU A 187 10.11 -10.40 13.21
N SER A 188 10.45 -9.20 13.70
CA SER A 188 11.84 -8.79 13.93
C SER A 188 12.56 -9.71 14.93
N ALA A 189 11.92 -10.10 16.03
CA ALA A 189 12.50 -11.02 17.00
C ALA A 189 12.75 -12.43 16.40
N ILE A 190 11.83 -12.92 15.56
CA ILE A 190 12.00 -14.20 14.85
C ILE A 190 13.14 -14.08 13.84
N ALA A 191 13.23 -12.99 13.08
CA ALA A 191 14.30 -12.74 12.12
C ALA A 191 15.65 -12.75 12.82
N LYS A 192 15.82 -11.96 13.87
CA LYS A 192 17.07 -11.88 14.65
C LYS A 192 17.46 -13.24 15.22
N LYS A 193 16.52 -14.01 15.81
CA LYS A 193 16.81 -15.33 16.39
C LYS A 193 17.29 -16.36 15.35
N ASN A 194 16.91 -16.19 14.08
CA ASN A 194 17.19 -17.15 13.01
C ASN A 194 18.21 -16.65 11.99
N ASP A 195 18.94 -15.56 12.29
CA ASP A 195 19.88 -14.93 11.37
C ASP A 195 19.25 -14.68 9.99
N ALA A 196 18.10 -14.02 10.00
CA ALA A 196 17.33 -13.69 8.81
C ALA A 196 17.21 -12.17 8.66
N LEU A 197 17.31 -11.67 7.43
CA LEU A 197 16.99 -10.29 7.13
C LEU A 197 15.48 -10.04 7.30
N PHE A 198 15.10 -8.86 7.75
CA PHE A 198 13.72 -8.47 7.95
C PHE A 198 13.33 -7.30 7.03
N PHE A 199 12.39 -7.57 6.10
CA PHE A 199 11.90 -6.62 5.13
C PHE A 199 10.43 -6.28 5.38
N ILE A 200 10.08 -5.02 5.24
CA ILE A 200 8.71 -4.51 5.46
C ILE A 200 8.21 -3.80 4.21
N ASP A 201 7.03 -4.19 3.75
CA ASP A 201 6.19 -3.39 2.85
C ASP A 201 5.19 -2.60 3.70
N ASP A 202 5.43 -1.30 3.82
CA ASP A 202 4.59 -0.38 4.61
C ASP A 202 3.69 0.50 3.72
N ALA A 203 3.32 0.00 2.55
CA ALA A 203 2.54 0.76 1.58
C ALA A 203 1.21 1.30 2.13
N HIS A 204 0.60 0.65 3.11
CA HIS A 204 -0.66 1.06 3.74
C HIS A 204 -0.49 1.65 5.14
N GLY A 205 0.68 1.53 5.76
CA GLY A 205 0.98 2.09 7.08
C GLY A 205 1.80 3.38 7.02
N PHE A 206 2.61 3.57 5.96
CA PHE A 206 3.43 4.76 5.77
C PHE A 206 2.58 6.04 5.75
N CYS A 207 2.94 7.01 6.58
CA CYS A 207 2.23 8.26 6.82
C CYS A 207 0.82 8.10 7.44
N VAL A 208 0.40 6.87 7.82
CA VAL A 208 -0.90 6.58 8.43
C VAL A 208 -0.75 6.27 9.92
N MET A 209 0.12 5.33 10.27
CA MET A 209 0.30 4.85 11.65
C MET A 209 1.18 5.82 12.46
N LYS A 210 0.53 6.68 13.25
CA LYS A 210 1.18 7.71 14.08
C LYS A 210 1.13 7.35 15.56
N LYS A 211 2.22 7.63 16.26
CA LYS A 211 2.31 7.62 17.72
C LYS A 211 2.76 9.01 18.20
N GLU A 212 2.36 9.44 19.41
CA GLU A 212 2.65 10.82 19.90
C GLU A 212 4.13 11.20 19.84
N LYS A 213 5.03 10.26 20.14
CA LYS A 213 6.50 10.45 20.08
C LYS A 213 7.11 9.91 18.78
N SER A 214 6.35 9.80 17.71
CA SER A 214 6.88 9.35 16.41
C SER A 214 7.88 10.35 15.85
N PRO A 215 8.91 9.88 15.13
CA PRO A 215 9.79 10.74 14.35
C PRO A 215 9.03 11.54 13.30
N LYS A 216 9.74 12.27 12.47
CA LYS A 216 9.17 13.22 11.51
C LYS A 216 8.05 12.65 10.64
N LEU A 217 8.20 11.40 10.14
CA LEU A 217 7.17 10.71 9.35
C LEU A 217 6.56 9.52 10.09
N PRO A 218 5.22 9.42 10.15
CA PRO A 218 4.53 8.24 10.68
C PRO A 218 4.85 6.99 9.87
N SER A 219 5.11 5.88 10.56
CA SER A 219 5.36 4.57 9.94
C SER A 219 4.96 3.45 10.89
N SER A 220 4.64 2.27 10.33
CA SER A 220 4.19 1.13 11.13
C SER A 220 5.24 0.63 12.12
N PHE A 221 6.52 0.67 11.78
CA PHE A 221 7.57 0.19 12.67
C PHE A 221 7.76 1.13 13.87
N PHE A 222 7.76 2.44 13.69
CA PHE A 222 7.78 3.38 14.81
C PHE A 222 6.53 3.30 15.67
N TYR A 223 5.37 3.16 15.03
CA TYR A 223 4.11 2.98 15.75
C TYR A 223 4.18 1.77 16.69
N GLN A 224 4.76 0.68 16.24
CA GLN A 224 4.95 -0.53 17.05
C GLN A 224 6.18 -0.48 17.97
N GLY A 225 6.92 0.62 18.02
CA GLY A 225 8.06 0.82 18.92
C GLY A 225 9.33 0.09 18.49
N LEU A 226 9.50 -0.11 17.19
CA LEU A 226 10.76 -0.50 16.57
C LEU A 226 11.53 0.74 16.10
N SER A 227 12.82 0.58 15.86
CA SER A 227 13.67 1.55 15.17
C SER A 227 14.06 1.02 13.77
N ASN A 228 14.65 1.89 12.95
CA ASN A 228 15.26 1.51 11.67
C ASN A 228 16.28 0.36 11.81
N ASN A 229 17.05 0.31 12.92
CA ASN A 229 18.03 -0.77 13.20
C ASN A 229 17.41 -2.17 13.34
N ASN A 230 16.09 -2.28 13.42
CA ASN A 230 15.40 -3.56 13.47
C ASN A 230 14.95 -4.05 12.09
N ILE A 231 15.25 -3.29 11.02
CA ILE A 231 14.72 -3.49 9.67
C ILE A 231 15.85 -3.35 8.67
N ASP A 232 16.04 -4.36 7.83
CA ASP A 232 17.08 -4.35 6.81
C ASP A 232 16.65 -3.67 5.51
N ALA A 233 15.36 -3.79 5.15
CA ALA A 233 14.76 -3.06 4.04
C ALA A 233 13.32 -2.61 4.38
N TYR A 234 13.06 -1.32 4.15
CA TYR A 234 11.75 -0.72 4.34
C TYR A 234 11.24 -0.13 3.02
N MET A 235 10.07 -0.55 2.58
CA MET A 235 9.41 -0.02 1.39
C MET A 235 8.19 0.80 1.80
N GLY A 236 8.07 2.00 1.24
CA GLY A 236 6.88 2.84 1.33
C GLY A 236 6.42 3.33 -0.05
N THR A 237 5.18 3.80 -0.16
CA THR A 237 4.63 4.31 -1.42
C THR A 237 4.09 5.73 -1.28
N PHE A 238 4.23 6.51 -2.34
CA PHE A 238 3.68 7.87 -2.43
C PHE A 238 2.26 7.91 -3.01
N GLY A 239 1.82 6.84 -3.66
CA GLY A 239 0.51 6.77 -4.34
C GLY A 239 -0.69 6.54 -3.42
N LYS A 240 -0.52 6.57 -2.09
CA LYS A 240 -1.61 6.35 -1.12
C LYS A 240 -1.73 7.54 -0.16
N ALA A 241 -1.36 7.42 1.11
CA ALA A 241 -1.49 8.50 2.10
C ALA A 241 -0.75 9.79 1.70
N VAL A 242 0.36 9.69 0.97
CA VAL A 242 1.11 10.85 0.46
C VAL A 242 0.38 11.55 -0.69
N GLY A 243 -0.50 10.87 -1.43
CA GLY A 243 -1.36 11.46 -2.45
C GLY A 243 -0.65 11.86 -3.74
N THR A 244 0.52 11.25 -4.06
CA THR A 244 1.29 11.53 -5.28
C THR A 244 1.55 10.26 -6.08
N PHE A 245 2.76 10.02 -6.58
CA PHE A 245 3.09 8.84 -7.38
C PHE A 245 4.50 8.36 -7.05
N GLY A 246 4.71 7.03 -7.18
CA GLY A 246 5.98 6.39 -6.94
C GLY A 246 6.06 5.69 -5.59
N SER A 247 7.25 5.26 -5.27
CA SER A 247 7.59 4.55 -4.03
C SER A 247 9.08 4.71 -3.71
N PHE A 248 9.51 4.13 -2.61
CA PHE A 248 10.92 4.14 -2.22
C PHE A 248 11.27 2.88 -1.45
N ILE A 249 12.57 2.57 -1.41
CA ILE A 249 13.17 1.58 -0.54
C ILE A 249 14.22 2.30 0.30
N SER A 250 14.18 2.12 1.62
CA SER A 250 15.20 2.61 2.56
C SER A 250 15.89 1.46 3.26
N GLY A 251 17.17 1.61 3.56
CA GLY A 251 17.97 0.60 4.23
C GLY A 251 19.40 1.07 4.44
N SER A 252 20.35 0.13 4.57
CA SER A 252 21.76 0.44 4.62
C SER A 252 22.26 1.02 3.28
N LYS A 253 23.34 1.78 3.33
CA LYS A 253 23.99 2.31 2.13
C LYS A 253 24.40 1.21 1.15
N ASP A 254 24.86 0.07 1.68
CA ASP A 254 25.26 -1.07 0.85
C ASP A 254 24.07 -1.72 0.14
N LEU A 255 22.92 -1.87 0.83
CA LEU A 255 21.70 -2.35 0.20
C LEU A 255 21.27 -1.42 -0.94
N ILE A 256 21.23 -0.11 -0.72
CA ILE A 256 20.81 0.85 -1.73
C ILE A 256 21.79 0.87 -2.92
N ASN A 257 23.10 0.83 -2.66
CA ASN A 257 24.11 0.70 -3.72
C ASN A 257 23.91 -0.57 -4.54
N LEU A 258 23.65 -1.71 -3.88
CA LEU A 258 23.36 -2.97 -4.57
C LEU A 258 22.11 -2.87 -5.46
N LEU A 259 21.06 -2.20 -4.97
CA LEU A 259 19.84 -1.95 -5.77
C LEU A 259 20.13 -1.11 -7.02
N VAL A 260 20.93 -0.07 -6.89
CA VAL A 260 21.38 0.76 -8.03
C VAL A 260 22.11 -0.10 -9.07
N GLN A 261 22.92 -1.09 -8.66
CA GLN A 261 23.69 -1.96 -9.57
C GLN A 261 22.87 -3.10 -10.18
N LYS A 262 21.84 -3.62 -9.49
CA LYS A 262 21.18 -4.89 -9.86
C LYS A 262 19.69 -4.82 -10.07
N SER A 263 19.00 -3.78 -9.57
CA SER A 263 17.54 -3.66 -9.70
C SER A 263 17.13 -3.35 -11.14
N LYS A 264 16.78 -4.37 -11.91
CA LYS A 264 16.35 -4.19 -13.32
C LYS A 264 15.22 -3.16 -13.51
N PRO A 265 14.17 -3.13 -12.66
CA PRO A 265 13.14 -2.10 -12.76
C PRO A 265 13.66 -0.67 -12.56
N TYR A 266 14.75 -0.49 -11.81
CA TYR A 266 15.39 0.82 -11.63
C TYR A 266 16.30 1.17 -12.82
N ILE A 267 17.14 0.23 -13.23
CA ILE A 267 18.16 0.44 -14.28
C ILE A 267 17.51 0.73 -15.65
N TYR A 268 16.47 -0.05 -15.98
CA TYR A 268 15.89 -0.07 -17.33
C TYR A 268 14.55 0.67 -17.48
N SER A 269 14.10 1.40 -16.44
CA SER A 269 12.89 2.22 -16.50
C SER A 269 13.23 3.70 -16.54
N THR A 270 12.45 4.48 -17.29
CA THR A 270 12.49 5.94 -17.20
C THR A 270 12.20 6.40 -15.78
N SER A 271 12.94 7.38 -15.28
CA SER A 271 12.76 7.97 -13.96
C SER A 271 11.39 8.63 -13.80
N ILE A 272 10.94 8.74 -12.56
CA ILE A 272 9.76 9.55 -12.21
C ILE A 272 10.00 11.00 -12.68
N PRO A 273 9.01 11.68 -13.28
CA PRO A 273 9.15 13.08 -13.61
C PRO A 273 9.51 13.95 -12.41
N PRO A 274 10.51 14.85 -12.50
CA PRO A 274 10.94 15.69 -11.37
C PRO A 274 9.81 16.56 -10.79
N SER A 275 8.80 16.91 -11.58
CA SER A 275 7.60 17.63 -11.14
C SER A 275 6.79 16.83 -10.11
N ILE A 276 6.63 15.52 -10.32
CA ILE A 276 6.01 14.60 -9.35
C ILE A 276 6.86 14.48 -8.09
N VAL A 277 8.18 14.45 -8.25
CA VAL A 277 9.12 14.39 -7.10
C VAL A 277 8.98 15.63 -6.22
N GLU A 278 8.93 16.84 -6.79
CA GLU A 278 8.72 18.08 -6.04
C GLU A 278 7.32 18.11 -5.38
N ALA A 279 6.29 17.62 -6.05
CA ALA A 279 4.96 17.46 -5.45
C ALA A 279 5.01 16.50 -4.24
N THR A 280 5.74 15.40 -4.34
CA THR A 280 5.93 14.43 -3.25
C THR A 280 6.64 15.05 -2.06
N ARG A 281 7.73 15.80 -2.29
CA ARG A 281 8.45 16.54 -1.25
C ARG A 281 7.54 17.55 -0.53
N ALA A 282 6.72 18.29 -1.29
CA ALA A 282 5.74 19.20 -0.72
C ALA A 282 4.70 18.47 0.15
N SER A 283 4.23 17.31 -0.30
CA SER A 283 3.29 16.48 0.44
C SER A 283 3.88 15.99 1.77
N LEU A 284 5.09 15.45 1.77
CA LEU A 284 5.77 15.01 2.98
C LEU A 284 5.94 16.17 3.99
N LYS A 285 6.29 17.36 3.53
CA LYS A 285 6.37 18.57 4.38
C LYS A 285 5.02 18.96 4.99
N ILE A 286 3.92 18.80 4.24
CA ILE A 286 2.56 19.02 4.76
C ILE A 286 2.23 18.03 5.86
N ILE A 287 2.52 16.73 5.65
CA ILE A 287 2.27 15.68 6.64
C ILE A 287 3.04 15.93 7.93
N ILE A 288 4.32 16.30 7.83
CA ILE A 288 5.18 16.59 9.00
C ILE A 288 4.64 17.78 9.79
N LYS A 289 4.24 18.86 9.07
CA LYS A 289 3.75 20.10 9.70
C LYS A 289 2.34 19.99 10.26
N ASN A 290 1.49 19.15 9.66
CA ASN A 290 0.08 19.06 10.01
C ASN A 290 -0.26 17.72 10.70
N LYS A 291 0.08 17.66 11.98
CA LYS A 291 -0.16 16.47 12.82
C LYS A 291 -1.66 16.10 12.95
N SER A 292 -2.57 17.06 12.76
CA SER A 292 -4.03 16.82 12.87
C SER A 292 -4.60 15.94 11.74
N LEU A 293 -3.88 15.71 10.64
CA LEU A 293 -4.33 14.82 9.56
C LEU A 293 -4.53 13.38 10.07
N ASN A 294 -3.54 12.85 10.77
CA ASN A 294 -3.63 11.51 11.32
C ASN A 294 -4.68 11.40 12.44
N ASP A 295 -4.80 12.44 13.27
CA ASP A 295 -5.79 12.47 14.36
C ASP A 295 -7.21 12.45 13.78
N ARG A 296 -7.49 13.28 12.76
CA ARG A 296 -8.77 13.27 12.03
C ARG A 296 -9.07 11.92 11.37
N LEU A 297 -8.04 11.30 10.78
CA LEU A 297 -8.20 9.96 10.19
C LEU A 297 -8.60 8.94 11.27
N ALA A 298 -7.92 8.94 12.40
CA ALA A 298 -8.20 8.05 13.53
C ALA A 298 -9.62 8.29 14.10
N GLU A 299 -10.03 9.55 14.25
CA GLU A 299 -11.39 9.92 14.66
C GLU A 299 -12.46 9.40 13.69
N ASN A 300 -12.23 9.54 12.39
CA ASN A 300 -13.16 9.04 11.37
C ASN A 300 -13.26 7.51 11.40
N ILE A 301 -12.14 6.80 11.58
CA ILE A 301 -12.12 5.34 11.70
C ILE A 301 -12.88 4.91 12.97
N LYS A 302 -12.59 5.56 14.10
CA LYS A 302 -13.29 5.29 15.36
C LYS A 302 -14.80 5.51 15.20
N PHE A 303 -15.21 6.64 14.64
CA PHE A 303 -16.62 6.96 14.38
C PHE A 303 -17.28 5.92 13.48
N PHE A 304 -16.59 5.47 12.41
CA PHE A 304 -17.09 4.40 11.53
C PHE A 304 -17.35 3.12 12.33
N LYS A 305 -16.38 2.68 13.16
CA LYS A 305 -16.50 1.44 13.94
C LYS A 305 -17.59 1.50 15.00
N ASP A 306 -17.65 2.60 15.76
CA ASP A 306 -18.65 2.79 16.79
C ASP A 306 -20.07 2.81 16.18
N THR A 307 -20.24 3.51 15.06
CA THR A 307 -21.53 3.59 14.35
C THR A 307 -21.91 2.25 13.70
N ALA A 308 -20.95 1.53 13.09
CA ALA A 308 -21.22 0.21 12.52
C ALA A 308 -21.71 -0.79 13.58
N LYS A 309 -21.13 -0.74 14.80
CA LYS A 309 -21.59 -1.54 15.93
C LYS A 309 -23.04 -1.22 16.32
N LEU A 310 -23.44 0.06 16.31
CA LEU A 310 -24.83 0.47 16.60
C LEU A 310 -25.83 -0.10 15.57
N TYR A 311 -25.40 -0.33 14.34
CA TYR A 311 -26.20 -0.93 13.27
C TYR A 311 -26.02 -2.45 13.14
N ASN A 312 -25.38 -3.12 14.10
CA ASN A 312 -25.10 -4.57 14.11
C ASN A 312 -24.37 -5.07 12.84
N LEU A 313 -23.54 -4.22 12.21
CA LEU A 313 -22.75 -4.61 11.06
C LEU A 313 -21.48 -5.35 11.51
N ASP A 314 -21.26 -6.57 10.99
CA ASP A 314 -20.05 -7.35 11.23
C ASP A 314 -18.90 -6.81 10.37
N ILE A 315 -18.11 -5.91 10.94
CA ILE A 315 -16.92 -5.33 10.29
C ILE A 315 -15.64 -5.92 10.87
N ASN A 316 -14.57 -5.90 10.08
CA ASN A 316 -13.25 -6.34 10.54
C ASN A 316 -12.79 -5.61 11.83
N LYS A 317 -11.83 -6.21 12.55
CA LYS A 317 -11.28 -5.64 13.80
C LYS A 317 -10.22 -4.55 13.58
N SER A 318 -9.85 -4.29 12.34
CA SER A 318 -8.78 -3.34 12.00
C SER A 318 -9.08 -1.93 12.48
N MET A 319 -8.04 -1.24 12.99
CA MET A 319 -8.03 0.20 13.28
C MET A 319 -7.37 1.01 12.16
N MET A 320 -7.14 0.37 11.01
CA MET A 320 -6.58 1.02 9.82
C MET A 320 -7.70 1.65 8.96
N PRO A 321 -7.35 2.52 8.00
CA PRO A 321 -8.34 3.12 7.08
C PRO A 321 -9.13 2.10 6.27
N ILE A 322 -8.59 0.89 6.08
CA ILE A 322 -9.22 -0.21 5.36
C ILE A 322 -10.18 -0.93 6.28
N GLN A 323 -11.48 -0.83 5.97
CA GLN A 323 -12.56 -1.51 6.68
C GLN A 323 -13.25 -2.48 5.73
N THR A 324 -13.71 -3.62 6.23
CA THR A 324 -14.29 -4.66 5.38
C THR A 324 -15.48 -5.34 6.01
N ILE A 325 -16.44 -5.75 5.15
CA ILE A 325 -17.56 -6.64 5.49
C ILE A 325 -17.43 -7.88 4.61
N THR A 326 -17.19 -9.03 5.21
CA THR A 326 -17.07 -10.31 4.48
C THR A 326 -18.46 -10.90 4.26
N LEU A 327 -18.83 -11.14 2.99
CA LEU A 327 -20.13 -11.67 2.60
C LEU A 327 -20.04 -13.09 2.01
N GLY A 328 -18.86 -13.52 1.57
CA GLY A 328 -18.57 -14.89 1.12
C GLY A 328 -19.18 -15.27 -0.23
N SER A 329 -19.89 -14.36 -0.93
CA SER A 329 -20.51 -14.59 -2.23
C SER A 329 -20.13 -13.50 -3.22
N PRO A 330 -19.56 -13.86 -4.39
CA PRO A 330 -19.27 -12.91 -5.46
C PRO A 330 -20.51 -12.16 -5.97
N GLU A 331 -21.65 -12.85 -6.07
CA GLU A 331 -22.93 -12.28 -6.53
C GLU A 331 -23.42 -11.23 -5.53
N LEU A 332 -23.36 -11.54 -4.23
CA LEU A 332 -23.84 -10.64 -3.18
C LEU A 332 -22.99 -9.38 -3.10
N VAL A 333 -21.65 -9.48 -3.10
CA VAL A 333 -20.78 -8.29 -3.06
C VAL A 333 -20.97 -7.40 -4.30
N MET A 334 -21.19 -8.00 -5.48
CA MET A 334 -21.49 -7.24 -6.71
C MET A 334 -22.85 -6.56 -6.66
N LYS A 335 -23.87 -7.23 -6.11
CA LYS A 335 -25.20 -6.65 -5.88
C LYS A 335 -25.09 -5.43 -4.95
N ILE A 336 -24.43 -5.56 -3.81
CA ILE A 336 -24.25 -4.47 -2.84
C ILE A 336 -23.48 -3.29 -3.47
N GLN A 337 -22.40 -3.56 -4.21
CA GLN A 337 -21.65 -2.49 -4.90
C GLN A 337 -22.55 -1.73 -5.90
N LYS A 338 -23.38 -2.43 -6.66
CA LYS A 338 -24.32 -1.81 -7.61
C LYS A 338 -25.35 -0.95 -6.89
N LEU A 339 -26.02 -1.50 -5.89
CA LEU A 339 -27.03 -0.77 -5.10
C LEU A 339 -26.45 0.45 -4.39
N ALA A 340 -25.21 0.35 -3.86
CA ALA A 340 -24.49 1.48 -3.28
C ALA A 340 -24.28 2.59 -4.33
N LEU A 341 -23.79 2.21 -5.52
CA LEU A 341 -23.58 3.16 -6.61
C LEU A 341 -24.88 3.84 -7.06
N ASP A 342 -26.01 3.12 -7.06
CA ASP A 342 -27.33 3.68 -7.35
C ASP A 342 -27.74 4.74 -6.31
N LYS A 343 -27.27 4.61 -5.06
CA LYS A 343 -27.44 5.59 -3.97
C LYS A 343 -26.30 6.63 -3.92
N SER A 344 -25.49 6.74 -4.97
CA SER A 344 -24.33 7.65 -5.02
C SER A 344 -23.25 7.38 -3.96
N LEU A 345 -23.15 6.13 -3.52
CA LEU A 345 -22.10 5.65 -2.61
C LEU A 345 -21.18 4.70 -3.39
N PHE A 346 -19.88 4.98 -3.42
CA PHE A 346 -18.95 4.13 -4.15
C PHE A 346 -18.10 3.31 -3.18
N VAL A 347 -18.36 2.01 -3.11
CA VAL A 347 -17.62 0.99 -2.36
C VAL A 347 -17.08 -0.07 -3.32
N GLN A 348 -16.07 -0.83 -2.91
CA GLN A 348 -15.41 -1.81 -3.78
C GLN A 348 -15.74 -3.25 -3.39
N ALA A 349 -16.36 -4.00 -4.30
CA ALA A 349 -16.48 -5.44 -4.20
C ALA A 349 -15.13 -6.11 -4.51
N ILE A 350 -14.62 -6.88 -3.57
CA ILE A 350 -13.39 -7.68 -3.71
C ILE A 350 -13.77 -9.15 -3.77
N ARG A 351 -13.28 -9.85 -4.80
CA ARG A 351 -13.62 -11.25 -5.10
C ARG A 351 -12.37 -12.08 -5.33
N TYR A 352 -12.54 -13.40 -5.34
CA TYR A 352 -11.51 -14.31 -5.84
C TYR A 352 -11.01 -13.85 -7.25
N PRO A 353 -9.72 -13.95 -7.58
CA PRO A 353 -8.61 -14.49 -6.78
C PRO A 353 -7.91 -13.46 -5.87
N THR A 354 -8.44 -12.23 -5.77
CA THR A 354 -7.85 -11.17 -4.92
C THR A 354 -7.94 -11.52 -3.43
N VAL A 355 -9.02 -12.21 -3.04
CA VAL A 355 -9.21 -12.84 -1.74
C VAL A 355 -9.43 -14.34 -1.92
N PRO A 356 -9.26 -15.18 -0.89
CA PRO A 356 -9.57 -16.61 -0.97
C PRO A 356 -11.02 -16.87 -1.37
N LYS A 357 -11.31 -18.06 -1.94
CA LYS A 357 -12.68 -18.50 -2.24
C LYS A 357 -13.56 -18.42 -0.99
N ASN A 358 -14.81 -18.00 -1.16
CA ASN A 358 -15.80 -17.81 -0.10
C ASN A 358 -15.38 -16.76 0.96
N LYS A 359 -14.48 -15.84 0.61
CA LYS A 359 -14.07 -14.67 1.42
C LYS A 359 -14.28 -13.36 0.68
N ASP A 360 -15.22 -13.38 -0.28
CA ASP A 360 -15.62 -12.19 -1.01
C ASP A 360 -16.14 -11.13 -0.04
N LEU A 361 -15.75 -9.87 -0.23
CA LEU A 361 -16.01 -8.81 0.74
C LEU A 361 -16.29 -7.46 0.07
N ILE A 362 -16.94 -6.59 0.80
CA ILE A 362 -17.00 -5.15 0.51
C ILE A 362 -15.83 -4.47 1.22
N ARG A 363 -14.99 -3.79 0.46
CA ARG A 363 -13.86 -2.99 0.98
C ARG A 363 -14.26 -1.52 1.00
N ILE A 364 -14.08 -0.90 2.15
CA ILE A 364 -14.43 0.49 2.45
C ILE A 364 -13.17 1.19 2.94
N ASN A 365 -12.80 2.29 2.31
CA ASN A 365 -11.67 3.11 2.74
C ASN A 365 -12.15 4.38 3.41
N ILE A 366 -11.71 4.59 4.63
CA ILE A 366 -11.96 5.82 5.38
C ILE A 366 -10.80 6.79 5.14
N THR A 367 -11.12 8.06 4.89
CA THR A 367 -10.13 9.12 4.66
C THR A 367 -10.38 10.32 5.56
N THR A 368 -9.43 11.22 5.65
CA THR A 368 -9.60 12.50 6.37
C THR A 368 -10.69 13.39 5.79
N LYS A 369 -11.07 13.18 4.53
CA LYS A 369 -12.08 13.97 3.81
C LYS A 369 -13.51 13.54 4.09
N HIS A 370 -13.71 12.33 4.63
CA HIS A 370 -15.04 11.90 5.03
C HIS A 370 -15.53 12.70 6.24
N THR A 371 -16.79 13.11 6.20
CA THR A 371 -17.50 13.67 7.35
C THR A 371 -18.28 12.56 8.07
N LYS A 372 -18.68 12.81 9.31
CA LYS A 372 -19.56 11.91 10.07
C LYS A 372 -20.86 11.63 9.33
N LYS A 373 -21.39 12.62 8.56
CA LYS A 373 -22.58 12.46 7.71
C LYS A 373 -22.35 11.44 6.61
N HIS A 374 -21.22 11.53 5.87
CA HIS A 374 -20.89 10.56 4.81
C HIS A 374 -20.79 9.15 5.36
N ILE A 375 -20.11 8.98 6.49
CA ILE A 375 -19.93 7.68 7.15
C ILE A 375 -21.26 7.10 7.59
N LYS A 376 -22.11 7.91 8.22
CA LYS A 376 -23.46 7.48 8.66
C LYS A 376 -24.33 7.08 7.48
N GLU A 377 -24.32 7.84 6.39
CA GLU A 377 -25.09 7.56 5.17
C GLU A 377 -24.71 6.19 4.58
N LEU A 378 -23.41 5.89 4.48
CA LEU A 378 -22.95 4.57 4.04
C LEU A 378 -23.40 3.45 4.99
N LEU A 379 -23.26 3.63 6.29
CA LEU A 379 -23.56 2.57 7.27
C LEU A 379 -25.05 2.29 7.37
N VAL A 380 -25.93 3.32 7.28
CA VAL A 380 -27.38 3.15 7.18
C VAL A 380 -27.75 2.36 5.92
N PHE A 381 -27.14 2.72 4.77
CA PHE A 381 -27.35 1.96 3.54
C PHE A 381 -26.97 0.49 3.71
N LEU A 382 -25.77 0.21 4.26
CA LEU A 382 -25.29 -1.17 4.45
C LEU A 382 -26.17 -1.95 5.44
N ALA A 383 -26.60 -1.35 6.53
CA ALA A 383 -27.51 -1.97 7.49
C ALA A 383 -28.81 -2.40 6.82
N ASN A 384 -29.45 -1.52 6.03
CA ASN A 384 -30.68 -1.82 5.31
C ASN A 384 -30.52 -2.92 4.23
N GLN A 385 -29.31 -3.29 3.85
CA GLN A 385 -29.04 -4.32 2.85
C GLN A 385 -28.55 -5.63 3.45
N LEU A 386 -28.03 -5.63 4.68
CA LEU A 386 -27.27 -6.75 5.26
C LEU A 386 -27.85 -7.23 6.60
N VAL A 387 -28.62 -6.44 7.28
CA VAL A 387 -29.32 -6.72 8.55
C VAL A 387 -30.83 -6.69 8.33
#